data_4abd8c9249ddf435bd7174682983379d
#
_entry.id   4abd8c9249ddf435bd7174682983379d
#
_cell.length_a   1.000
_cell.length_b   1.000
_cell.length_c   1.000
_cell.angle_alpha   90.00
_cell.angle_beta   90.00
_cell.angle_gamma   90.00
#
_symmetry.space_group_name_H-M   'P 1'
#
loop_
_entity.id
_entity.type
_entity.pdbx_description
1 polymer ?
#
loop_
_entity_poly.entity_id
_entity_poly.type
_entity_poly.pdbx_seq_one_letter_code
_entity_poly.pdbx_strand_id
1 'polypeptide(L)'
;MTVQEWLGTENQLGQDIWERKYRFENETFDEWINRVSGGNSEIANLIKEKKFLFGGRILANRGLENKGRKISLSNCYVIEPPEDTIESIFDCAKKLARTYSYGGGCGVDISKLSPRG
;
A
#
# COMPACT_ATOMS: atom_id res chain seq x y z
N MET A 1 2.05 24.54 -2.71
CA MET A 1 2.75 23.68 -3.71
C MET A 1 1.74 22.75 -4.36
N THR A 2 1.87 22.52 -5.65
CA THR A 2 1.04 21.57 -6.39
C THR A 2 1.85 20.32 -6.75
N VAL A 3 1.17 19.24 -7.13
CA VAL A 3 1.87 18.02 -7.56
C VAL A 3 2.68 18.29 -8.85
N GLN A 4 2.20 19.18 -9.70
CA GLN A 4 2.93 19.59 -10.91
C GLN A 4 4.25 20.29 -10.58
N GLU A 5 4.23 21.16 -9.58
CA GLU A 5 5.45 21.82 -9.10
C GLU A 5 6.42 20.83 -8.45
N TRP A 6 5.88 19.85 -7.71
CA TRP A 6 6.68 18.86 -6.99
C TRP A 6 7.34 17.85 -7.95
N LEU A 7 6.60 17.33 -8.91
CA LEU A 7 7.08 16.32 -9.86
C LEU A 7 7.66 16.91 -11.15
N GLY A 8 7.36 18.17 -11.43
CA GLY A 8 7.69 18.83 -12.71
C GLY A 8 6.53 18.70 -13.70
N THR A 9 6.30 19.78 -14.46
CA THR A 9 5.19 19.84 -15.42
C THR A 9 5.31 18.83 -16.56
N GLU A 10 6.53 18.36 -16.83
CA GLU A 10 6.81 17.39 -17.88
C GLU A 10 6.56 15.94 -17.44
N ASN A 11 6.47 15.68 -16.13
CA ASN A 11 6.27 14.34 -15.59
C ASN A 11 4.78 14.00 -15.50
N GLN A 12 4.14 13.87 -16.64
CA GLN A 12 2.71 13.56 -16.73
C GLN A 12 2.40 12.18 -16.11
N LEU A 13 3.27 11.19 -16.34
CA LEU A 13 3.08 9.86 -15.80
C LEU A 13 3.07 9.86 -14.25
N GLY A 14 4.03 10.56 -13.64
CA GLY A 14 4.09 10.67 -12.17
C GLY A 14 2.87 11.38 -11.60
N GLN A 15 2.40 12.43 -12.24
CA GLN A 15 1.20 13.16 -11.84
C GLN A 15 -0.04 12.26 -11.91
N ASP A 16 -0.19 11.48 -12.98
CA ASP A 16 -1.31 10.56 -13.16
C ASP A 16 -1.29 9.44 -12.10
N ILE A 17 -0.13 8.91 -11.78
CA ILE A 17 0.03 7.88 -10.75
C ILE A 17 -0.37 8.44 -9.38
N TRP A 18 0.08 9.64 -9.05
CA TRP A 18 -0.29 10.28 -7.80
C TRP A 18 -1.81 10.44 -7.70
N GLU A 19 -2.44 10.94 -8.74
CA GLU A 19 -3.87 11.19 -8.78
C GLU A 19 -4.69 9.90 -8.65
N ARG A 20 -4.27 8.83 -9.28
CA ARG A 20 -4.99 7.55 -9.30
C ARG A 20 -4.74 6.67 -8.08
N LYS A 21 -3.51 6.66 -7.57
CA LYS A 21 -3.13 5.73 -6.51
C LYS A 21 -3.00 6.36 -5.13
N TYR A 22 -2.50 7.56 -5.05
CA TYR A 22 -2.08 8.15 -3.78
C TYR A 22 -3.02 9.22 -3.24
N ARG A 23 -3.69 9.93 -4.14
CA ARG A 23 -4.67 10.95 -3.78
C ARG A 23 -5.93 10.28 -3.24
N PHE A 24 -6.42 10.76 -2.09
CA PHE A 24 -7.69 10.31 -1.55
C PHE A 24 -8.79 11.30 -1.95
N GLU A 25 -9.78 10.82 -2.71
CA GLU A 25 -10.87 11.64 -3.22
C GLU A 25 -10.36 12.89 -3.96
N ASN A 26 -10.72 14.07 -3.51
CA ASN A 26 -10.32 15.33 -4.15
C ASN A 26 -9.33 16.14 -3.33
N GLU A 27 -8.53 15.48 -2.48
CA GLU A 27 -7.56 16.21 -1.66
C GLU A 27 -6.52 16.93 -2.52
N THR A 28 -6.08 18.10 -2.04
CA THR A 28 -5.00 18.82 -2.69
C THR A 28 -3.66 18.17 -2.36
N PHE A 29 -2.60 18.57 -3.07
CA PHE A 29 -1.26 18.08 -2.78
C PHE A 29 -0.83 18.39 -1.33
N ASP A 30 -1.15 19.59 -0.84
CA ASP A 30 -0.80 19.97 0.54
C ASP A 30 -1.60 19.17 1.56
N GLU A 31 -2.87 18.89 1.30
CA GLU A 31 -3.68 18.01 2.15
C GLU A 31 -3.13 16.59 2.17
N TRP A 32 -2.71 16.08 1.01
CA TRP A 32 -2.08 14.76 0.90
C TRP A 32 -0.78 14.69 1.72
N ILE A 33 0.09 15.69 1.59
CA ILE A 33 1.33 15.77 2.36
C ILE A 33 1.05 15.78 3.87
N ASN A 34 0.05 16.55 4.30
CA ASN A 34 -0.32 16.60 5.71
C ASN A 34 -0.82 15.25 6.22
N ARG A 35 -1.62 14.55 5.45
CA ARG A 35 -2.13 13.23 5.80
C ARG A 35 -1.00 12.19 5.89
N VAL A 36 -0.14 12.14 4.89
CA VAL A 36 0.95 11.16 4.79
C VAL A 36 2.01 11.40 5.87
N SER A 37 2.33 12.65 6.17
CA SER A 37 3.30 13.00 7.21
C SER A 37 2.75 12.85 8.63
N GLY A 38 1.43 12.63 8.77
CA GLY A 38 0.78 12.57 10.07
C GLY A 38 0.77 13.89 10.79
N GLY A 39 0.83 15.01 10.06
CA GLY A 39 0.88 16.36 10.61
C GLY A 39 2.27 16.79 11.10
N ASN A 40 3.29 15.97 10.88
CA ASN A 40 4.67 16.29 11.27
C ASN A 40 5.33 17.17 10.21
N SER A 41 5.63 18.43 10.58
CA SER A 41 6.20 19.40 9.63
C SER A 41 7.59 19.03 9.12
N GLU A 42 8.41 18.37 9.92
CA GLU A 42 9.75 17.94 9.51
C GLU A 42 9.66 16.86 8.42
N ILE A 43 8.79 15.87 8.61
CA ILE A 43 8.55 14.82 7.63
C ILE A 43 7.96 15.43 6.35
N ALA A 44 6.98 16.32 6.49
CA ALA A 44 6.38 17.01 5.35
C ALA A 44 7.43 17.76 4.52
N ASN A 45 8.34 18.47 5.15
CA ASN A 45 9.41 19.18 4.47
C ASN A 45 10.37 18.24 3.75
N LEU A 46 10.74 17.12 4.37
CA LEU A 46 11.59 16.10 3.74
C LEU A 46 10.96 15.53 2.46
N ILE A 47 9.64 15.29 2.48
CA ILE A 47 8.92 14.81 1.30
C ILE A 47 8.89 15.88 0.21
N LYS A 48 8.59 17.14 0.55
CA LYS A 48 8.56 18.25 -0.39
C LYS A 48 9.93 18.50 -1.04
N GLU A 49 11.01 18.32 -0.30
CA GLU A 49 12.38 18.47 -0.79
C GLU A 49 12.89 17.21 -1.50
N LYS A 50 12.10 16.16 -1.59
CA LYS A 50 12.46 14.87 -2.21
C LYS A 50 13.63 14.15 -1.54
N LYS A 51 13.81 14.39 -0.25
CA LYS A 51 14.86 13.74 0.54
C LYS A 51 14.38 12.46 1.22
N PHE A 52 13.07 12.27 1.32
CA PHE A 52 12.45 11.13 1.97
C PHE A 52 11.08 10.85 1.36
N LEU A 53 10.74 9.56 1.24
CA LEU A 53 9.43 9.14 0.79
C LEU A 53 9.06 7.80 1.43
N PHE A 54 7.84 7.68 1.92
CA PHE A 54 7.32 6.41 2.43
C PHE A 54 7.05 5.43 1.29
N GLY A 55 6.94 4.15 1.63
CA GLY A 55 6.49 3.14 0.67
C GLY A 55 5.08 3.41 0.17
N GLY A 56 4.74 2.84 -0.99
CA GLY A 56 3.49 3.13 -1.69
C GLY A 56 2.23 2.92 -0.85
N ARG A 57 2.17 1.88 -0.01
CA ARG A 57 1.00 1.62 0.85
C ARG A 57 0.79 2.72 1.88
N ILE A 58 1.84 3.27 2.43
CA ILE A 58 1.76 4.38 3.39
C ILE A 58 1.32 5.64 2.67
N LEU A 59 1.89 5.93 1.50
CA LEU A 59 1.52 7.10 0.70
C LEU A 59 0.04 7.09 0.32
N ALA A 60 -0.51 5.91 0.04
CA ALA A 60 -1.90 5.78 -0.38
C ALA A 60 -2.88 5.74 0.79
N ASN A 61 -2.51 5.11 1.90
CA ASN A 61 -3.48 4.67 2.91
C ASN A 61 -3.34 5.30 4.29
N ARG A 62 -2.21 5.93 4.61
CA ARG A 62 -2.02 6.49 5.94
C ARG A 62 -3.10 7.52 6.27
N GLY A 63 -3.69 7.40 7.44
CA GLY A 63 -4.72 8.33 7.91
C GLY A 63 -6.13 8.02 7.41
N LEU A 64 -6.33 6.93 6.67
CA LEU A 64 -7.64 6.55 6.11
C LEU A 64 -8.39 5.50 6.93
N GLU A 65 -7.85 5.05 8.05
CA GLU A 65 -8.44 4.01 8.90
C GLU A 65 -9.86 4.39 9.34
N ASN A 66 -10.07 5.65 9.65
CA ASN A 66 -11.35 6.16 10.14
C ASN A 66 -12.33 6.54 9.02
N LYS A 67 -11.96 6.29 7.75
CA LYS A 67 -12.78 6.66 6.60
C LYS A 67 -13.46 5.46 5.93
N GLY A 68 -13.55 4.33 6.66
CA GLY A 68 -14.28 3.16 6.22
C GLY A 68 -13.58 2.29 5.17
N ARG A 69 -12.34 2.58 4.83
CA ARG A 69 -11.57 1.77 3.88
C ARG A 69 -10.88 0.60 4.59
N LYS A 70 -10.85 -0.54 3.92
CA LYS A 70 -9.98 -1.64 4.31
C LYS A 70 -8.57 -1.30 3.84
N ILE A 71 -7.64 -1.10 4.77
CA ILE A 71 -6.30 -0.68 4.43
C ILE A 71 -5.24 -1.54 5.11
N SER A 72 -4.06 -1.58 4.50
CA SER A 72 -2.84 -2.11 5.10
C SER A 72 -1.70 -1.16 4.78
N LEU A 73 -0.82 -0.92 5.76
CA LEU A 73 0.39 -0.13 5.57
C LEU A 73 1.59 -1.01 5.19
N SER A 74 1.41 -2.32 5.12
CA SER A 74 2.44 -3.25 4.67
C SER A 74 2.16 -3.71 3.24
N ASN A 75 3.22 -3.90 2.45
CA ASN A 75 3.09 -4.32 1.05
C ASN A 75 3.03 -5.84 0.90
N CYS A 76 3.84 -6.56 1.66
CA CYS A 76 4.02 -7.99 1.48
C CYS A 76 3.91 -8.74 2.80
N TYR A 77 3.36 -9.95 2.74
CA TYR A 77 3.21 -10.85 3.86
C TYR A 77 3.68 -12.24 3.46
N VAL A 78 4.22 -12.99 4.44
CA VAL A 78 4.52 -14.40 4.27
C VAL A 78 3.50 -15.17 5.10
N ILE A 79 2.80 -16.09 4.46
CA ILE A 79 1.78 -16.92 5.10
C ILE A 79 2.39 -18.28 5.43
N GLU A 80 2.02 -18.82 6.60
CA GLU A 80 2.48 -20.13 7.04
C GLU A 80 2.18 -21.18 5.96
N PRO A 81 3.18 -22.06 5.60
CA PRO A 81 2.99 -23.07 4.58
C PRO A 81 1.85 -24.02 4.95
N PRO A 82 0.97 -24.38 4.00
CA PRO A 82 -0.11 -25.34 4.30
C PRO A 82 0.46 -26.75 4.45
N GLU A 83 -0.13 -27.53 5.35
CA GLU A 83 0.07 -28.96 5.40
C GLU A 83 -0.66 -29.64 4.24
N ASP A 84 -0.27 -30.87 3.91
CA ASP A 84 -0.86 -31.60 2.77
C ASP A 84 -2.23 -32.20 3.15
N THR A 85 -3.16 -31.34 3.51
CA THR A 85 -4.56 -31.70 3.81
C THR A 85 -5.50 -30.68 3.16
N ILE A 86 -6.71 -31.08 2.86
CA ILE A 86 -7.72 -30.20 2.26
C ILE A 86 -8.00 -29.02 3.21
N GLU A 87 -8.17 -29.29 4.49
CA GLU A 87 -8.48 -28.27 5.50
C GLU A 87 -7.38 -27.22 5.57
N SER A 88 -6.13 -27.65 5.62
CA SER A 88 -4.99 -26.74 5.70
C SER A 88 -4.83 -25.88 4.44
N ILE A 89 -5.03 -26.49 3.27
CA ILE A 89 -4.95 -25.79 1.98
C ILE A 89 -6.03 -24.71 1.88
N PHE A 90 -7.27 -25.02 2.26
CA PHE A 90 -8.36 -24.04 2.22
C PHE A 90 -8.21 -22.97 3.30
N ASP A 91 -7.67 -23.31 4.46
CA ASP A 91 -7.36 -22.32 5.50
C ASP A 91 -6.30 -21.33 5.03
N CYS A 92 -5.27 -21.81 4.31
CA CYS A 92 -4.25 -20.99 3.68
C CYS A 92 -4.88 -20.05 2.63
N ALA A 93 -5.78 -20.57 1.79
CA ALA A 93 -6.50 -19.79 0.80
C ALA A 93 -7.32 -18.68 1.44
N LYS A 94 -7.96 -18.97 2.58
CA LYS A 94 -8.71 -17.98 3.36
C LYS A 94 -7.82 -16.83 3.84
N LYS A 95 -6.63 -17.14 4.34
CA LYS A 95 -5.66 -16.13 4.77
C LYS A 95 -5.18 -15.29 3.61
N LEU A 96 -4.92 -15.91 2.45
CA LEU A 96 -4.56 -15.19 1.22
C LEU A 96 -5.66 -14.22 0.80
N ALA A 97 -6.90 -14.68 0.74
CA ALA A 97 -8.03 -13.85 0.35
C ALA A 97 -8.20 -12.66 1.28
N ARG A 98 -8.07 -12.87 2.59
CA ARG A 98 -8.18 -11.80 3.57
C ARG A 98 -7.07 -10.77 3.39
N THR A 99 -5.83 -11.21 3.20
CA THR A 99 -4.69 -10.32 2.99
C THR A 99 -4.85 -9.49 1.72
N TYR A 100 -5.27 -10.12 0.62
CA TYR A 100 -5.54 -9.40 -0.64
C TYR A 100 -6.67 -8.39 -0.48
N SER A 101 -7.68 -8.68 0.34
CA SER A 101 -8.78 -7.74 0.56
C SER A 101 -8.31 -6.45 1.23
N TYR A 102 -7.22 -6.49 1.98
CA TYR A 102 -6.58 -5.31 2.56
C TYR A 102 -5.53 -4.69 1.64
N GLY A 103 -5.33 -5.26 0.45
CA GLY A 103 -4.40 -4.75 -0.53
C GLY A 103 -2.95 -5.20 -0.36
N GLY A 104 -2.69 -6.16 0.51
CA GLY A 104 -1.35 -6.73 0.68
C GLY A 104 -1.03 -7.79 -0.37
N GLY A 105 0.26 -8.00 -0.64
CA GLY A 105 0.74 -9.14 -1.41
C GLY A 105 1.14 -10.28 -0.48
N CYS A 106 1.08 -11.52 -0.95
CA CYS A 106 1.40 -12.70 -0.15
C CYS A 106 2.36 -13.63 -0.86
N GLY A 107 3.26 -14.26 -0.07
CA GLY A 107 4.06 -15.39 -0.51
C GLY A 107 3.74 -16.62 0.33
N VAL A 108 3.71 -17.79 -0.31
CA VAL A 108 3.42 -19.07 0.34
C VAL A 108 4.37 -20.12 -0.18
N ASP A 109 4.97 -20.90 0.72
CA ASP A 109 5.78 -22.06 0.38
C ASP A 109 4.87 -23.30 0.26
N ILE A 110 4.89 -23.95 -0.89
CA ILE A 110 4.07 -25.14 -1.18
C ILE A 110 4.88 -26.44 -1.16
N SER A 111 6.11 -26.41 -0.63
CA SER A 111 7.00 -27.57 -0.67
C SER A 111 6.49 -28.80 0.09
N LYS A 112 5.58 -28.61 1.03
CA LYS A 112 4.98 -29.70 1.82
C LYS A 112 3.82 -30.40 1.11
N LEU A 113 3.33 -29.87 0.00
CA LEU A 113 2.21 -30.46 -0.73
C LEU A 113 2.67 -31.63 -1.58
N SER A 114 1.77 -32.63 -1.73
CA SER A 114 2.04 -33.80 -2.56
C SER A 114 2.17 -33.40 -4.03
N PRO A 115 3.11 -34.00 -4.77
CA PRO A 115 3.20 -33.79 -6.19
C PRO A 115 1.99 -34.41 -6.91
N ARG A 116 1.75 -34.01 -8.16
CA ARG A 116 0.71 -34.57 -9.01
C ARG A 116 1.00 -36.04 -9.31
N GLY A 117 0.00 -36.88 -9.11
CA GLY A 117 0.08 -38.32 -9.39
C GLY A 117 0.13 -39.21 -8.16
#